data_2e88e73a9ed89abce64a9f9c962f8b5a
#
_entry.id   2e88e73a9ed89abce64a9f9c962f8b5a
#
_cell.length_a   1.000
_cell.length_b   1.000
_cell.length_c   1.000
_cell.angle_alpha   90.00
_cell.angle_beta   90.00
_cell.angle_gamma   90.00
#
_symmetry.space_group_name_H-M   'P 1'
#
loop_
_entity.id
_entity.type
_entity.pdbx_description
1 polymer ?
#
loop_
_entity_poly.entity_id
_entity_poly.type
_entity_poly.pdbx_seq_one_letter_code
_entity_poly.pdbx_strand_id
1 'polypeptide(L)'
;MRKLLVYMKDYKKESFLAPLFKLLEATFELIVPLVIAQIIDVGIQTGNTGFIISRCLLLVGFGVVGMISAITAQYFAAKAAVGFATGLRHSLFQKINELSFSLLDRVGTSTLLTRITNDVNQVQNGVNLVLRLFMRSPFIVFGACVMAFTIDPGSALLFLIVVALLSVVVFGIMLLTIKRYKAIQNQLDSVLNTTRENLNGARVIRAFCGEDTETEKFIGQNSLLSKLQKSTGRISALLNPVTFILINVGITLLIHYGAVQVNTGILTQGQVVALYNYMSQILVELIKLANLIITVTKSFASAARIRDVLELDTNTVYSDDKKIYNTHAVEFDRVSMHYNEGAKDALENISFTAEPGEIIGVIGGTGSGKTTLVGLIPRFYDASSGTIRVDGRNVNSYSLEELREKVHVVLQRAVLFRGTLRENLLWGNKNANDEEMQAAVKAAQAADFVQSKGGLDMKITAEGRNLSGGQRQRLSIARALVGNPAILILDDSASALDYVTEKALRGALSALPNKPTVFIVSQRTSSLRHADKILVLDNGALVGCGTHDALLENCSVYREIYDSQFGGKEAAAK
;
A
#
# COMPACT_ATOMS: atom_id res chain seq x y z
N MET A 1 -13.04 9.57 -6.68
CA MET A 1 -13.34 10.47 -5.52
C MET A 1 -14.80 10.33 -5.03
N ARG A 2 -15.82 10.49 -5.89
CA ARG A 2 -17.23 10.46 -5.43
C ARG A 2 -17.57 9.21 -4.59
N LYS A 3 -17.10 8.02 -4.97
CA LYS A 3 -17.30 6.78 -4.20
C LYS A 3 -16.60 6.78 -2.83
N LEU A 4 -15.47 7.46 -2.70
CA LEU A 4 -14.73 7.56 -1.43
C LEU A 4 -15.36 8.56 -0.46
N LEU A 5 -16.19 9.50 -0.94
CA LEU A 5 -16.90 10.44 -0.07
C LEU A 5 -17.92 9.76 0.87
N VAL A 6 -18.20 8.48 0.68
CA VAL A 6 -19.00 7.68 1.61
C VAL A 6 -18.39 7.71 3.01
N TYR A 7 -17.06 7.69 3.14
CA TYR A 7 -16.36 7.74 4.43
C TYR A 7 -16.42 9.12 5.11
N MET A 8 -16.97 10.16 4.43
CA MET A 8 -17.24 11.48 5.04
C MET A 8 -18.64 11.56 5.67
N LYS A 9 -19.50 10.55 5.48
CA LYS A 9 -20.91 10.61 5.95
C LYS A 9 -21.04 10.82 7.45
N ASP A 10 -20.15 10.23 8.24
CA ASP A 10 -20.15 10.33 9.69
C ASP A 10 -19.59 11.66 10.20
N TYR A 11 -18.91 12.40 9.32
CA TYR A 11 -18.25 13.68 9.62
C TYR A 11 -18.87 14.87 8.87
N LYS A 12 -20.18 14.80 8.54
CA LYS A 12 -20.88 15.87 7.81
C LYS A 12 -20.89 17.19 8.58
N LYS A 13 -21.09 17.13 9.90
CA LYS A 13 -21.11 18.31 10.77
C LYS A 13 -19.75 19.01 10.75
N GLU A 14 -18.68 18.26 10.94
CA GLU A 14 -17.31 18.75 10.94
C GLU A 14 -16.93 19.30 9.57
N SER A 15 -17.33 18.63 8.50
CA SER A 15 -17.08 19.04 7.11
C SER A 15 -17.78 20.34 6.72
N PHE A 16 -18.89 20.68 7.38
CA PHE A 16 -19.61 21.96 7.19
C PHE A 16 -19.09 23.04 8.12
N LEU A 17 -18.84 22.71 9.40
CA LEU A 17 -18.39 23.67 10.40
C LEU A 17 -16.97 24.19 10.13
N ALA A 18 -16.06 23.34 9.64
CA ALA A 18 -14.70 23.75 9.36
C ALA A 18 -14.61 24.88 8.33
N PRO A 19 -15.20 24.79 7.12
CA PRO A 19 -15.25 25.90 6.18
C PRO A 19 -16.01 27.11 6.71
N LEU A 20 -17.10 26.92 7.47
CA LEU A 20 -17.89 28.01 8.04
C LEU A 20 -17.06 28.89 8.98
N PHE A 21 -16.35 28.28 9.94
CA PHE A 21 -15.46 29.02 10.84
C PHE A 21 -14.28 29.65 10.11
N LYS A 22 -13.79 29.01 9.01
CA LYS A 22 -12.74 29.60 8.16
C LYS A 22 -13.25 30.80 7.37
N LEU A 23 -14.49 30.81 6.92
CA LEU A 23 -15.12 31.99 6.28
C LEU A 23 -15.35 33.10 7.29
N LEU A 24 -15.77 32.76 8.52
CA LEU A 24 -15.94 33.74 9.60
C LEU A 24 -14.60 34.43 9.93
N GLU A 25 -13.52 33.67 10.09
CA GLU A 25 -12.16 34.21 10.25
C GLU A 25 -11.80 35.15 9.09
N ALA A 26 -12.03 34.73 7.84
CA ALA A 26 -11.74 35.53 6.64
C ALA A 26 -12.59 36.82 6.58
N THR A 27 -13.82 36.80 7.06
CA THR A 27 -14.67 37.99 7.14
C THR A 27 -14.09 39.03 8.10
N PHE A 28 -13.62 38.63 9.28
CA PHE A 28 -12.94 39.55 10.20
C PHE A 28 -11.66 40.11 9.58
N GLU A 29 -10.87 39.28 8.90
CA GLU A 29 -9.65 39.67 8.23
C GLU A 29 -9.90 40.76 7.14
N LEU A 30 -11.06 40.68 6.44
CA LEU A 30 -11.47 41.70 5.47
C LEU A 30 -11.98 43.00 6.13
N ILE A 31 -12.51 42.94 7.35
CA ILE A 31 -13.00 44.13 8.07
C ILE A 31 -11.85 44.92 8.71
N VAL A 32 -10.77 44.25 9.13
CA VAL A 32 -9.63 44.87 9.81
C VAL A 32 -9.08 46.13 9.08
N PRO A 33 -8.81 46.13 7.76
CA PRO A 33 -8.32 47.30 7.05
C PRO A 33 -9.24 48.52 7.12
N LEU A 34 -10.58 48.31 7.14
CA LEU A 34 -11.54 49.40 7.28
C LEU A 34 -11.50 50.05 8.67
N VAL A 35 -11.30 49.26 9.72
CA VAL A 35 -11.18 49.79 11.09
C VAL A 35 -9.87 50.54 11.22
N ILE A 36 -8.78 50.08 10.57
CA ILE A 36 -7.51 50.81 10.51
C ILE A 36 -7.70 52.16 9.80
N ALA A 37 -8.45 52.18 8.68
CA ALA A 37 -8.78 53.41 8.00
C ALA A 37 -9.49 54.41 8.93
N GLN A 38 -10.49 53.98 9.71
CA GLN A 38 -11.18 54.84 10.68
C GLN A 38 -10.26 55.34 11.79
N ILE A 39 -9.29 54.59 12.25
CA ILE A 39 -8.30 55.02 13.21
C ILE A 39 -7.48 56.17 12.64
N ILE A 40 -7.07 56.08 11.37
CA ILE A 40 -6.26 57.09 10.69
C ILE A 40 -7.10 58.37 10.45
N ASP A 41 -8.25 58.21 9.80
CA ASP A 41 -9.04 59.32 9.29
C ASP A 41 -9.78 60.11 10.40
N VAL A 42 -10.26 59.38 11.43
CA VAL A 42 -10.99 60.04 12.52
C VAL A 42 -10.11 60.15 13.77
N GLY A 43 -9.46 59.08 14.17
CA GLY A 43 -8.71 59.04 15.42
C GLY A 43 -7.48 59.94 15.41
N ILE A 44 -6.59 59.75 14.42
CA ILE A 44 -5.32 60.48 14.35
C ILE A 44 -5.53 61.91 13.89
N GLN A 45 -6.35 62.14 12.84
CA GLN A 45 -6.57 63.49 12.31
C GLN A 45 -7.25 64.41 13.31
N THR A 46 -8.19 63.90 14.14
CA THR A 46 -8.87 64.72 15.17
C THR A 46 -8.16 64.71 16.53
N GLY A 47 -7.09 63.92 16.70
CA GLY A 47 -6.40 63.79 17.98
C GLY A 47 -7.23 63.07 19.07
N ASN A 48 -8.31 62.37 18.72
CA ASN A 48 -9.22 61.74 19.66
C ASN A 48 -8.67 60.42 20.17
N THR A 49 -7.91 60.43 21.26
CA THR A 49 -7.30 59.24 21.88
C THR A 49 -8.32 58.21 22.35
N GLY A 50 -9.49 58.66 22.84
CA GLY A 50 -10.56 57.75 23.26
C GLY A 50 -11.12 56.92 22.10
N PHE A 51 -11.30 57.55 20.92
CA PHE A 51 -11.72 56.85 19.71
C PHE A 51 -10.66 55.83 19.25
N ILE A 52 -9.36 56.24 19.26
CA ILE A 52 -8.27 55.34 18.90
C ILE A 52 -8.26 54.10 19.79
N ILE A 53 -8.32 54.29 21.12
CA ILE A 53 -8.32 53.17 22.09
C ILE A 53 -9.52 52.26 21.85
N SER A 54 -10.72 52.79 21.64
CA SER A 54 -11.93 52.02 21.37
C SER A 54 -11.79 51.16 20.11
N ARG A 55 -11.23 51.73 19.01
CA ARG A 55 -11.02 50.97 17.77
C ARG A 55 -9.87 49.95 17.86
N CYS A 56 -8.82 50.26 18.62
CA CYS A 56 -7.76 49.29 18.92
C CYS A 56 -8.30 48.12 19.73
N LEU A 57 -9.15 48.37 20.74
CA LEU A 57 -9.82 47.28 21.49
C LEU A 57 -10.72 46.43 20.57
N LEU A 58 -11.44 47.03 19.61
CA LEU A 58 -12.22 46.33 18.61
C LEU A 58 -11.33 45.42 17.74
N LEU A 59 -10.17 45.90 17.29
CA LEU A 59 -9.19 45.11 16.53
C LEU A 59 -8.66 43.90 17.34
N VAL A 60 -8.37 44.12 18.64
CA VAL A 60 -7.99 43.03 19.55
C VAL A 60 -9.14 42.02 19.67
N GLY A 61 -10.38 42.52 19.79
CA GLY A 61 -11.58 41.67 19.79
C GLY A 61 -11.71 40.80 18.52
N PHE A 62 -11.54 41.41 17.34
CA PHE A 62 -11.53 40.65 16.07
C PHE A 62 -10.37 39.66 16.02
N GLY A 63 -9.19 40.02 16.53
CA GLY A 63 -8.08 39.08 16.64
C GLY A 63 -8.37 37.89 17.50
N VAL A 64 -8.97 38.08 18.68
CA VAL A 64 -9.37 36.99 19.60
C VAL A 64 -10.44 36.10 18.98
N VAL A 65 -11.52 36.68 18.43
CA VAL A 65 -12.59 35.90 17.78
C VAL A 65 -12.07 35.19 16.55
N GLY A 66 -11.23 35.83 15.74
CA GLY A 66 -10.56 35.24 14.60
C GLY A 66 -9.69 34.04 14.99
N MET A 67 -8.91 34.17 16.07
CA MET A 67 -8.07 33.10 16.61
C MET A 67 -8.93 31.90 17.06
N ILE A 68 -10.00 32.15 17.82
CA ILE A 68 -10.93 31.09 18.27
C ILE A 68 -11.54 30.40 17.05
N SER A 69 -11.98 31.18 16.05
CA SER A 69 -12.55 30.64 14.80
C SER A 69 -11.52 29.81 14.03
N ALA A 70 -10.26 30.26 13.94
CA ALA A 70 -9.18 29.55 13.28
C ALA A 70 -8.88 28.19 13.96
N ILE A 71 -8.78 28.18 15.30
CA ILE A 71 -8.53 26.96 16.08
C ILE A 71 -9.70 25.98 15.91
N THR A 72 -10.93 26.46 16.02
CA THR A 72 -12.15 25.66 15.86
C THR A 72 -12.24 25.06 14.46
N ALA A 73 -11.98 25.84 13.43
CA ALA A 73 -11.94 25.38 12.05
C ALA A 73 -10.87 24.31 11.84
N GLN A 74 -9.67 24.53 12.39
CA GLN A 74 -8.57 23.57 12.33
C GLN A 74 -8.92 22.25 12.99
N TYR A 75 -9.55 22.29 14.18
CA TYR A 75 -9.98 21.11 14.91
C TYR A 75 -10.99 20.29 14.11
N PHE A 76 -12.04 20.92 13.58
CA PHE A 76 -13.06 20.22 12.80
C PHE A 76 -12.52 19.66 11.48
N ALA A 77 -11.67 20.43 10.78
CA ALA A 77 -11.04 19.96 9.55
C ALA A 77 -10.11 18.76 9.80
N ALA A 78 -9.32 18.80 10.88
CA ALA A 78 -8.45 17.69 11.27
C ALA A 78 -9.27 16.45 11.66
N LYS A 79 -10.32 16.62 12.50
CA LYS A 79 -11.20 15.53 12.93
C LYS A 79 -11.86 14.84 11.73
N ALA A 80 -12.41 15.62 10.78
CA ALA A 80 -13.04 15.07 9.58
C ALA A 80 -12.02 14.36 8.68
N ALA A 81 -10.85 14.94 8.46
CA ALA A 81 -9.82 14.36 7.59
C ALA A 81 -9.21 13.07 8.18
N VAL A 82 -8.94 13.05 9.49
CA VAL A 82 -8.43 11.85 10.18
C VAL A 82 -9.49 10.76 10.21
N GLY A 83 -10.75 11.09 10.55
CA GLY A 83 -11.84 10.12 10.58
C GLY A 83 -12.11 9.50 9.21
N PHE A 84 -12.11 10.31 8.15
CA PHE A 84 -12.17 9.85 6.77
C PHE A 84 -11.04 8.86 6.45
N ALA A 85 -9.79 9.21 6.80
CA ALA A 85 -8.64 8.36 6.53
C ALA A 85 -8.67 7.05 7.33
N THR A 86 -9.20 7.08 8.56
CA THR A 86 -9.38 5.89 9.39
C THR A 86 -10.39 4.92 8.77
N GLY A 87 -11.54 5.42 8.34
CA GLY A 87 -12.55 4.60 7.64
C GLY A 87 -12.00 4.03 6.33
N LEU A 88 -11.25 4.82 5.58
CA LEU A 88 -10.62 4.39 4.34
C LEU A 88 -9.56 3.30 4.56
N ARG A 89 -8.70 3.42 5.59
CA ARG A 89 -7.72 2.38 5.96
C ARG A 89 -8.41 1.09 6.38
N HIS A 90 -9.49 1.19 7.17
CA HIS A 90 -10.24 0.02 7.61
C HIS A 90 -10.79 -0.76 6.40
N SER A 91 -11.50 -0.09 5.50
CA SER A 91 -12.06 -0.73 4.30
C SER A 91 -10.98 -1.27 3.36
N LEU A 92 -9.85 -0.56 3.23
CA LEU A 92 -8.73 -1.03 2.42
C LEU A 92 -8.11 -2.30 3.02
N PHE A 93 -7.93 -2.33 4.34
CA PHE A 93 -7.38 -3.49 5.04
C PHE A 93 -8.32 -4.69 4.95
N GLN A 94 -9.63 -4.47 5.14
CA GLN A 94 -10.63 -5.52 4.94
C GLN A 94 -10.57 -6.05 3.51
N LYS A 95 -10.57 -5.17 2.50
CA LYS A 95 -10.48 -5.57 1.09
C LYS A 95 -9.21 -6.36 0.77
N ILE A 96 -8.06 -5.95 1.33
CA ILE A 96 -6.78 -6.67 1.16
C ILE A 96 -6.87 -8.10 1.70
N ASN A 97 -7.53 -8.30 2.84
CA ASN A 97 -7.71 -9.64 3.41
C ASN A 97 -8.70 -10.51 2.62
N GLU A 98 -9.58 -9.91 1.83
CA GLU A 98 -10.53 -10.60 0.94
C GLU A 98 -9.93 -10.93 -0.45
N LEU A 99 -8.74 -10.39 -0.78
CA LEU A 99 -8.11 -10.64 -2.09
C LEU A 99 -7.71 -12.12 -2.24
N SER A 100 -7.99 -12.69 -3.40
CA SER A 100 -7.44 -14.00 -3.79
C SER A 100 -5.92 -13.95 -3.92
N PHE A 101 -5.24 -15.10 -3.83
CA PHE A 101 -3.80 -15.20 -4.04
C PHE A 101 -3.38 -14.66 -5.41
N SER A 102 -4.13 -14.98 -6.46
CA SER A 102 -3.90 -14.45 -7.81
C SER A 102 -3.90 -12.92 -7.85
N LEU A 103 -4.86 -12.27 -7.16
CA LEU A 103 -4.93 -10.82 -7.08
C LEU A 103 -3.80 -10.23 -6.24
N LEU A 104 -3.43 -10.89 -5.13
CA LEU A 104 -2.29 -10.48 -4.29
C LEU A 104 -0.98 -10.52 -5.07
N ASP A 105 -0.74 -11.57 -5.87
CA ASP A 105 0.46 -11.70 -6.70
C ASP A 105 0.47 -10.64 -7.81
N ARG A 106 -0.67 -10.40 -8.47
CA ARG A 106 -0.80 -9.40 -9.54
C ARG A 106 -0.56 -7.97 -9.06
N VAL A 107 -1.12 -7.59 -7.91
CA VAL A 107 -1.01 -6.23 -7.35
C VAL A 107 0.33 -6.03 -6.64
N GLY A 108 0.79 -7.06 -5.95
CA GLY A 108 2.01 -7.05 -5.14
C GLY A 108 1.85 -6.41 -3.76
N THR A 109 2.41 -7.03 -2.74
CA THR A 109 2.31 -6.59 -1.33
C THR A 109 2.92 -5.21 -1.08
N SER A 110 4.01 -4.85 -1.76
CA SER A 110 4.64 -3.53 -1.65
C SER A 110 3.73 -2.40 -2.17
N THR A 111 2.99 -2.68 -3.25
CA THR A 111 1.99 -1.75 -3.79
C THR A 111 0.86 -1.55 -2.78
N LEU A 112 0.28 -2.62 -2.25
CA LEU A 112 -0.80 -2.56 -1.25
C LEU A 112 -0.37 -1.81 0.01
N LEU A 113 0.85 -2.03 0.49
CA LEU A 113 1.42 -1.29 1.62
C LEU A 113 1.51 0.22 1.32
N THR A 114 1.95 0.59 0.11
CA THR A 114 2.00 1.99 -0.33
C THR A 114 0.60 2.61 -0.39
N ARG A 115 -0.42 1.86 -0.83
CA ARG A 115 -1.82 2.35 -0.87
C ARG A 115 -2.34 2.67 0.53
N ILE A 116 -2.18 1.74 1.50
CA ILE A 116 -2.73 1.90 2.86
C ILE A 116 -1.98 2.95 3.68
N THR A 117 -0.71 3.23 3.36
CA THR A 117 0.13 4.22 4.05
C THR A 117 0.17 5.55 3.32
N ASN A 118 1.01 5.66 2.29
CA ASN A 118 1.32 6.92 1.63
C ASN A 118 0.12 7.52 0.88
N ASP A 119 -0.63 6.70 0.13
CA ASP A 119 -1.76 7.21 -0.65
C ASP A 119 -2.90 7.67 0.25
N VAL A 120 -3.22 6.93 1.33
CA VAL A 120 -4.23 7.37 2.29
C VAL A 120 -3.80 8.65 2.99
N ASN A 121 -2.53 8.79 3.40
CA ASN A 121 -2.01 10.04 4.00
C ASN A 121 -2.11 11.21 3.03
N GLN A 122 -1.81 11.00 1.74
CA GLN A 122 -1.91 12.04 0.73
C GLN A 122 -3.37 12.51 0.53
N VAL A 123 -4.32 11.56 0.53
CA VAL A 123 -5.76 11.91 0.44
C VAL A 123 -6.23 12.61 1.71
N GLN A 124 -5.82 12.14 2.90
CA GLN A 124 -6.11 12.81 4.18
C GLN A 124 -5.66 14.27 4.19
N ASN A 125 -4.42 14.52 3.74
CA ASN A 125 -3.87 15.89 3.65
C ASN A 125 -4.66 16.75 2.67
N GLY A 126 -5.05 16.18 1.53
CA GLY A 126 -5.90 16.88 0.56
C GLY A 126 -7.26 17.24 1.11
N VAL A 127 -7.93 16.32 1.80
CA VAL A 127 -9.22 16.58 2.45
C VAL A 127 -9.09 17.69 3.50
N ASN A 128 -8.06 17.63 4.34
CA ASN A 128 -7.80 18.66 5.36
C ASN A 128 -7.62 20.05 4.73
N LEU A 129 -6.79 20.15 3.69
CA LEU A 129 -6.54 21.42 3.01
C LEU A 129 -7.76 21.95 2.27
N VAL A 130 -8.54 21.07 1.63
CA VAL A 130 -9.80 21.47 0.98
C VAL A 130 -10.76 22.08 2.00
N LEU A 131 -10.98 21.44 3.15
CA LEU A 131 -11.88 21.94 4.18
C LEU A 131 -11.43 23.30 4.76
N ARG A 132 -10.15 23.61 4.73
CA ARG A 132 -9.57 24.84 5.32
C ARG A 132 -9.39 25.97 4.33
N LEU A 133 -8.94 25.69 3.10
CA LEU A 133 -8.45 26.73 2.20
C LEU A 133 -9.28 26.89 0.92
N PHE A 134 -10.02 25.84 0.51
CA PHE A 134 -10.72 25.86 -0.77
C PHE A 134 -11.77 26.99 -0.88
N MET A 135 -12.50 27.27 0.20
CA MET A 135 -13.46 28.37 0.23
C MET A 135 -12.84 29.67 0.70
N ARG A 136 -11.87 29.61 1.63
CA ARG A 136 -11.25 30.78 2.23
C ARG A 136 -10.47 31.63 1.23
N SER A 137 -9.54 31.03 0.48
CA SER A 137 -8.66 31.79 -0.41
C SER A 137 -9.42 32.53 -1.53
N PRO A 138 -10.35 31.91 -2.28
CA PRO A 138 -11.20 32.65 -3.21
C PRO A 138 -12.05 33.72 -2.52
N PHE A 139 -12.61 33.44 -1.34
CA PHE A 139 -13.44 34.38 -0.60
C PHE A 139 -12.65 35.66 -0.22
N ILE A 140 -11.38 35.53 0.22
CA ILE A 140 -10.55 36.71 0.53
C ILE A 140 -10.19 37.47 -0.74
N VAL A 141 -9.82 36.77 -1.84
CA VAL A 141 -9.44 37.46 -3.10
C VAL A 141 -10.62 38.23 -3.67
N PHE A 142 -11.78 37.59 -3.81
CA PHE A 142 -12.99 38.26 -4.30
C PHE A 142 -13.50 39.29 -3.29
N GLY A 143 -13.46 38.98 -2.00
CA GLY A 143 -13.86 39.90 -0.92
C GLY A 143 -13.02 41.17 -0.91
N ALA A 144 -11.69 41.06 -1.05
CA ALA A 144 -10.81 42.22 -1.14
C ALA A 144 -11.10 43.08 -2.39
N CYS A 145 -11.43 42.47 -3.54
CA CYS A 145 -11.85 43.21 -4.72
C CYS A 145 -13.21 43.93 -4.49
N VAL A 146 -14.19 43.26 -3.85
CA VAL A 146 -15.47 43.87 -3.50
C VAL A 146 -15.27 45.05 -2.51
N MET A 147 -14.45 44.83 -1.49
CA MET A 147 -14.13 45.90 -0.51
C MET A 147 -13.42 47.07 -1.17
N ALA A 148 -12.50 46.82 -2.11
CA ALA A 148 -11.87 47.90 -2.88
C ALA A 148 -12.91 48.67 -3.72
N PHE A 149 -13.90 47.94 -4.33
CA PHE A 149 -14.96 48.57 -5.10
C PHE A 149 -15.90 49.44 -4.24
N THR A 150 -16.13 49.06 -2.99
CA THR A 150 -16.94 49.87 -2.06
C THR A 150 -16.23 51.14 -1.60
N ILE A 151 -14.90 51.17 -1.63
CA ILE A 151 -14.10 52.35 -1.28
C ILE A 151 -14.00 53.29 -2.47
N ASP A 152 -13.53 52.76 -3.63
CA ASP A 152 -13.38 53.56 -4.85
C ASP A 152 -13.38 52.67 -6.10
N PRO A 153 -14.32 52.88 -7.05
CA PRO A 153 -14.40 52.09 -8.29
C PRO A 153 -13.15 52.19 -9.18
N GLY A 154 -12.46 53.32 -9.20
CA GLY A 154 -11.22 53.51 -9.97
C GLY A 154 -10.07 52.65 -9.42
N SER A 155 -9.89 52.63 -8.10
CA SER A 155 -8.96 51.73 -7.43
C SER A 155 -9.31 50.27 -7.65
N ALA A 156 -10.61 49.90 -7.66
CA ALA A 156 -11.04 48.54 -7.89
C ALA A 156 -10.66 48.01 -9.27
N LEU A 157 -10.70 48.84 -10.31
CA LEU A 157 -10.22 48.47 -11.65
C LEU A 157 -8.74 48.08 -11.64
N LEU A 158 -7.89 48.87 -10.91
CA LEU A 158 -6.49 48.53 -10.72
C LEU A 158 -6.29 47.17 -10.03
N PHE A 159 -7.13 46.84 -9.00
CA PHE A 159 -7.14 45.53 -8.37
C PHE A 159 -7.42 44.42 -9.37
N LEU A 160 -8.44 44.54 -10.21
CA LEU A 160 -8.78 43.55 -11.21
C LEU A 160 -7.64 43.27 -12.17
N ILE A 161 -6.97 44.32 -12.64
CA ILE A 161 -5.80 44.22 -13.53
C ILE A 161 -4.65 43.47 -12.82
N VAL A 162 -4.32 43.87 -11.60
CA VAL A 162 -3.22 43.26 -10.82
C VAL A 162 -3.54 41.80 -10.49
N VAL A 163 -4.76 41.48 -10.06
CA VAL A 163 -5.20 40.10 -9.80
C VAL A 163 -5.13 39.22 -11.04
N ALA A 164 -5.55 39.74 -12.19
CA ALA A 164 -5.47 39.03 -13.45
C ALA A 164 -4.02 38.74 -13.84
N LEU A 165 -3.14 39.76 -13.76
CA LEU A 165 -1.70 39.59 -14.07
C LEU A 165 -1.02 38.63 -13.10
N LEU A 166 -1.27 38.76 -11.79
CA LEU A 166 -0.76 37.84 -10.78
C LEU A 166 -1.24 36.40 -11.03
N SER A 167 -2.52 36.22 -11.37
CA SER A 167 -3.08 34.92 -11.69
C SER A 167 -2.39 34.28 -12.89
N VAL A 168 -2.17 35.04 -13.97
CA VAL A 168 -1.45 34.55 -15.15
C VAL A 168 -0.04 34.10 -14.78
N VAL A 169 0.70 34.91 -14.01
CA VAL A 169 2.07 34.58 -13.59
C VAL A 169 2.10 33.37 -12.67
N VAL A 170 1.27 33.33 -11.62
CA VAL A 170 1.27 32.26 -10.62
C VAL A 170 0.85 30.94 -11.27
N PHE A 171 -0.27 30.91 -11.99
CA PHE A 171 -0.73 29.69 -12.64
C PHE A 171 0.13 29.31 -13.85
N GLY A 172 0.68 30.27 -14.59
CA GLY A 172 1.62 30.02 -15.67
C GLY A 172 2.88 29.31 -15.21
N ILE A 173 3.56 29.86 -14.18
CA ILE A 173 4.75 29.21 -13.59
C ILE A 173 4.39 27.86 -12.97
N MET A 174 3.25 27.74 -12.30
CA MET A 174 2.77 26.48 -11.74
C MET A 174 2.60 25.39 -12.82
N LEU A 175 1.93 25.70 -13.91
CA LEU A 175 1.71 24.74 -15.00
C LEU A 175 3.01 24.32 -15.69
N LEU A 176 3.95 25.25 -15.88
CA LEU A 176 5.27 24.96 -16.43
C LEU A 176 6.08 24.05 -15.51
N THR A 177 6.00 24.25 -14.18
CA THR A 177 6.79 23.50 -13.20
C THR A 177 6.20 22.11 -12.94
N ILE A 178 4.89 21.91 -12.98
CA ILE A 178 4.25 20.60 -12.76
C ILE A 178 4.80 19.52 -13.70
N LYS A 179 4.90 19.81 -15.00
CA LYS A 179 5.46 18.87 -15.98
C LYS A 179 6.92 18.52 -15.68
N ARG A 180 7.72 19.51 -15.26
CA ARG A 180 9.14 19.32 -14.92
C ARG A 180 9.32 18.55 -13.61
N TYR A 181 8.47 18.76 -12.62
CA TYR A 181 8.48 17.98 -11.38
C TYR A 181 8.19 16.49 -11.64
N LYS A 182 7.34 16.16 -12.60
CA LYS A 182 7.13 14.77 -13.02
C LYS A 182 8.40 14.14 -13.57
N ALA A 183 9.16 14.87 -14.40
CA ALA A 183 10.45 14.38 -14.93
C ALA A 183 11.50 14.20 -13.81
N ILE A 184 11.55 15.13 -12.84
CA ILE A 184 12.40 15.02 -11.66
C ILE A 184 12.02 13.75 -10.86
N GLN A 185 10.73 13.49 -10.64
CA GLN A 185 10.27 12.32 -9.91
C GLN A 185 10.67 11.02 -10.59
N ASN A 186 10.47 10.92 -11.91
CA ASN A 186 10.88 9.73 -12.67
C ASN A 186 12.41 9.48 -12.57
N GLN A 187 13.20 10.56 -12.64
CA GLN A 187 14.66 10.45 -12.50
C GLN A 187 15.09 10.11 -11.08
N LEU A 188 14.38 10.63 -10.06
CA LEU A 188 14.61 10.25 -8.66
C LEU A 188 14.32 8.76 -8.44
N ASP A 189 13.23 8.24 -9.02
CA ASP A 189 12.89 6.83 -8.94
C ASP A 189 13.98 5.96 -9.59
N SER A 190 14.59 6.40 -10.71
CA SER A 190 15.74 5.73 -11.31
C SER A 190 16.95 5.69 -10.38
N VAL A 191 17.30 6.81 -9.74
CA VAL A 191 18.41 6.88 -8.75
C VAL A 191 18.13 5.96 -7.57
N LEU A 192 16.90 5.97 -7.04
CA LEU A 192 16.49 5.11 -5.92
C LEU A 192 16.54 3.63 -6.29
N ASN A 193 16.13 3.25 -7.50
CA ASN A 193 16.20 1.87 -7.97
C ASN A 193 17.65 1.40 -8.08
N THR A 194 18.55 2.18 -8.72
CA THR A 194 19.98 1.87 -8.78
C THR A 194 20.57 1.74 -7.38
N THR A 195 20.23 2.65 -6.45
CA THR A 195 20.69 2.55 -5.06
C THR A 195 20.22 1.26 -4.40
N ARG A 196 18.95 0.89 -4.59
CA ARG A 196 18.38 -0.35 -4.04
C ARG A 196 19.05 -1.60 -4.64
N GLU A 197 19.28 -1.61 -5.95
CA GLU A 197 19.99 -2.68 -6.64
C GLU A 197 21.42 -2.82 -6.08
N ASN A 198 22.15 -1.72 -5.92
CA ASN A 198 23.50 -1.72 -5.39
C ASN A 198 23.57 -2.18 -3.92
N LEU A 199 22.63 -1.77 -3.08
CA LEU A 199 22.55 -2.22 -1.69
C LEU A 199 22.25 -3.72 -1.59
N ASN A 200 21.30 -4.21 -2.38
CA ASN A 200 20.94 -5.63 -2.41
C ASN A 200 22.04 -6.48 -3.04
N GLY A 201 22.70 -5.96 -4.09
CA GLY A 201 23.77 -6.61 -4.83
C GLY A 201 25.18 -6.31 -4.32
N ALA A 202 25.36 -5.64 -3.17
CA ALA A 202 26.67 -5.17 -2.70
C ALA A 202 27.73 -6.27 -2.61
N ARG A 203 27.34 -7.50 -2.23
CA ARG A 203 28.26 -8.66 -2.21
C ARG A 203 28.69 -9.09 -3.61
N VAL A 204 27.78 -9.03 -4.57
CA VAL A 204 28.05 -9.36 -5.98
C VAL A 204 28.97 -8.31 -6.59
N ILE A 205 28.65 -7.02 -6.41
CA ILE A 205 29.46 -5.90 -6.91
C ILE A 205 30.91 -6.04 -6.42
N ARG A 206 31.10 -6.31 -5.11
CA ARG A 206 32.44 -6.51 -4.53
C ARG A 206 33.12 -7.79 -5.01
N ALA A 207 32.36 -8.87 -5.21
CA ALA A 207 32.93 -10.14 -5.70
C ALA A 207 33.47 -10.04 -7.13
N PHE A 208 32.89 -9.14 -7.94
CA PHE A 208 33.29 -8.90 -9.32
C PHE A 208 34.06 -7.59 -9.54
N CYS A 209 34.47 -6.89 -8.45
CA CYS A 209 35.18 -5.61 -8.50
C CYS A 209 34.49 -4.57 -9.40
N GLY A 210 33.15 -4.52 -9.33
CA GLY A 210 32.31 -3.65 -10.17
C GLY A 210 31.98 -2.28 -9.55
N GLU A 211 32.65 -1.89 -8.44
CA GLU A 211 32.35 -0.67 -7.69
C GLU A 211 32.46 0.60 -8.53
N ASP A 212 33.50 0.70 -9.36
CA ASP A 212 33.75 1.88 -10.19
C ASP A 212 32.65 2.04 -11.24
N THR A 213 32.26 0.95 -11.90
CA THR A 213 31.21 0.95 -12.92
C THR A 213 29.86 1.39 -12.34
N GLU A 214 29.47 0.85 -11.18
CA GLU A 214 28.22 1.22 -10.52
C GLU A 214 28.28 2.64 -9.94
N THR A 215 29.44 3.09 -9.50
CA THR A 215 29.66 4.46 -9.04
C THR A 215 29.51 5.45 -10.18
N GLU A 216 30.09 5.19 -11.35
CA GLU A 216 29.94 6.04 -12.55
C GLU A 216 28.48 6.10 -13.00
N LYS A 217 27.78 4.97 -13.04
CA LYS A 217 26.35 4.89 -13.36
C LYS A 217 25.50 5.74 -12.40
N PHE A 218 25.77 5.61 -11.10
CA PHE A 218 25.08 6.41 -10.07
C PHE A 218 25.37 7.92 -10.24
N ILE A 219 26.64 8.30 -10.43
CA ILE A 219 27.05 9.70 -10.66
C ILE A 219 26.34 10.27 -11.89
N GLY A 220 26.28 9.49 -12.99
CA GLY A 220 25.60 9.90 -14.22
C GLY A 220 24.10 10.19 -13.98
N GLN A 221 23.40 9.28 -13.33
CA GLN A 221 21.97 9.44 -13.00
C GLN A 221 21.72 10.59 -12.02
N ASN A 222 22.56 10.72 -10.99
CA ASN A 222 22.44 11.79 -9.99
C ASN A 222 22.78 13.17 -10.60
N SER A 223 23.75 13.24 -11.52
CA SER A 223 24.07 14.44 -12.29
C SER A 223 22.87 14.92 -13.14
N LEU A 224 22.21 13.98 -13.82
CA LEU A 224 20.99 14.28 -14.59
C LEU A 224 19.87 14.78 -13.67
N LEU A 225 19.64 14.11 -12.53
CA LEU A 225 18.68 14.55 -11.51
C LEU A 225 18.98 15.97 -11.05
N SER A 226 20.24 16.26 -10.71
CA SER A 226 20.70 17.59 -10.30
C SER A 226 20.44 18.65 -11.38
N LYS A 227 20.72 18.34 -12.66
CA LYS A 227 20.43 19.24 -13.79
C LYS A 227 18.94 19.54 -13.91
N LEU A 228 18.09 18.53 -13.82
CA LEU A 228 16.62 18.68 -13.86
C LEU A 228 16.11 19.51 -12.68
N GLN A 229 16.61 19.25 -11.46
CA GLN A 229 16.25 20.00 -10.26
C GLN A 229 16.69 21.47 -10.36
N LYS A 230 17.93 21.73 -10.78
CA LYS A 230 18.45 23.11 -10.97
C LYS A 230 17.65 23.87 -12.05
N SER A 231 17.36 23.22 -13.18
CA SER A 231 16.56 23.85 -14.25
C SER A 231 15.14 24.18 -13.78
N THR A 232 14.48 23.26 -13.06
CA THR A 232 13.13 23.48 -12.52
C THR A 232 13.16 24.52 -11.39
N GLY A 233 14.19 24.45 -10.53
CA GLY A 233 14.40 25.39 -9.44
C GLY A 233 14.57 26.82 -9.91
N ARG A 234 15.29 27.06 -11.01
CA ARG A 234 15.43 28.39 -11.63
C ARG A 234 14.08 28.97 -12.03
N ILE A 235 13.20 28.18 -12.63
CA ILE A 235 11.86 28.61 -13.02
C ILE A 235 10.98 28.86 -11.80
N SER A 236 11.00 27.94 -10.83
CA SER A 236 10.25 28.12 -9.59
C SER A 236 10.74 29.32 -8.78
N ALA A 237 12.04 29.60 -8.79
CA ALA A 237 12.62 30.75 -8.09
C ALA A 237 12.16 32.07 -8.65
N LEU A 238 11.73 32.14 -9.92
CA LEU A 238 11.18 33.37 -10.52
C LEU A 238 9.79 33.73 -9.97
N LEU A 239 9.07 32.76 -9.36
CA LEU A 239 7.72 33.02 -8.85
C LEU A 239 7.70 34.21 -7.87
N ASN A 240 8.49 34.13 -6.81
CA ASN A 240 8.49 35.17 -5.77
C ASN A 240 8.99 36.56 -6.30
N PRO A 241 10.13 36.67 -6.99
CA PRO A 241 10.57 37.99 -7.51
C PRO A 241 9.57 38.61 -8.47
N VAL A 242 9.03 37.82 -9.43
CA VAL A 242 8.10 38.37 -10.42
C VAL A 242 6.77 38.79 -9.79
N THR A 243 6.21 37.94 -8.90
CA THR A 243 4.97 38.32 -8.18
C THR A 243 5.20 39.49 -7.25
N PHE A 244 6.39 39.61 -6.60
CA PHE A 244 6.75 40.71 -5.73
C PHE A 244 6.91 42.00 -6.52
N ILE A 245 7.55 42.00 -7.69
CA ILE A 245 7.65 43.16 -8.57
C ILE A 245 6.24 43.60 -9.01
N LEU A 246 5.41 42.69 -9.49
CA LEU A 246 4.05 43.02 -9.95
C LEU A 246 3.20 43.65 -8.84
N ILE A 247 3.24 43.09 -7.62
CA ILE A 247 2.45 43.64 -6.52
C ILE A 247 2.97 45.01 -6.09
N ASN A 248 4.29 45.19 -6.02
CA ASN A 248 4.86 46.48 -5.63
C ASN A 248 4.62 47.56 -6.70
N VAL A 249 4.68 47.22 -7.99
CA VAL A 249 4.25 48.14 -9.06
C VAL A 249 2.77 48.47 -8.90
N GLY A 250 1.90 47.48 -8.67
CA GLY A 250 0.48 47.67 -8.40
C GLY A 250 0.23 48.58 -7.19
N ILE A 251 0.96 48.37 -6.08
CA ILE A 251 0.90 49.17 -4.87
C ILE A 251 1.39 50.60 -5.14
N THR A 252 2.47 50.78 -5.88
CA THR A 252 3.00 52.10 -6.23
C THR A 252 1.98 52.89 -7.06
N LEU A 253 1.39 52.25 -8.07
CA LEU A 253 0.32 52.86 -8.88
C LEU A 253 -0.92 53.19 -8.04
N LEU A 254 -1.30 52.31 -7.10
CA LEU A 254 -2.40 52.51 -6.18
C LEU A 254 -2.16 53.72 -5.25
N ILE A 255 -0.96 53.80 -4.69
CA ILE A 255 -0.58 54.92 -3.82
C ILE A 255 -0.55 56.25 -4.61
N HIS A 256 0.03 56.22 -5.82
CA HIS A 256 0.05 57.41 -6.69
C HIS A 256 -1.38 57.89 -7.03
N TYR A 257 -2.21 56.97 -7.52
CA TYR A 257 -3.63 57.23 -7.83
C TYR A 257 -4.38 57.72 -6.57
N GLY A 258 -4.21 56.99 -5.45
CA GLY A 258 -4.82 57.35 -4.17
C GLY A 258 -4.38 58.73 -3.65
N ALA A 259 -3.10 59.11 -3.79
CA ALA A 259 -2.61 60.41 -3.41
C ALA A 259 -3.26 61.54 -4.21
N VAL A 260 -3.45 61.36 -5.52
CA VAL A 260 -4.20 62.32 -6.35
C VAL A 260 -5.64 62.44 -5.87
N GLN A 261 -6.32 61.31 -5.58
CA GLN A 261 -7.70 61.32 -5.11
C GLN A 261 -7.84 61.91 -3.70
N VAL A 262 -6.84 61.76 -2.83
CA VAL A 262 -6.81 62.39 -1.51
C VAL A 262 -6.67 63.92 -1.64
N ASN A 263 -5.82 64.40 -2.54
CA ASN A 263 -5.67 65.81 -2.79
C ASN A 263 -6.92 66.49 -3.38
N THR A 264 -7.74 65.72 -4.12
CA THR A 264 -9.04 66.17 -4.65
C THR A 264 -10.19 66.03 -3.65
N GLY A 265 -9.94 65.43 -2.48
CA GLY A 265 -10.96 65.19 -1.43
C GLY A 265 -11.91 64.06 -1.70
N ILE A 266 -11.66 63.19 -2.72
CA ILE A 266 -12.50 62.03 -3.05
C ILE A 266 -12.20 60.88 -2.12
N LEU A 267 -10.93 60.63 -1.78
CA LEU A 267 -10.49 59.56 -0.86
C LEU A 267 -9.87 60.17 0.41
N THR A 268 -9.88 59.37 1.48
CA THR A 268 -9.15 59.70 2.72
C THR A 268 -7.82 58.93 2.78
N GLN A 269 -6.88 59.40 3.63
CA GLN A 269 -5.60 58.74 3.82
C GLN A 269 -5.76 57.29 4.33
N GLY A 270 -6.67 57.10 5.29
CA GLY A 270 -6.95 55.77 5.83
C GLY A 270 -7.54 54.80 4.80
N GLN A 271 -8.37 55.30 3.87
CA GLN A 271 -8.89 54.48 2.75
C GLN A 271 -7.76 54.00 1.82
N VAL A 272 -6.76 54.81 1.52
CA VAL A 272 -5.60 54.41 0.73
C VAL A 272 -4.80 53.34 1.45
N VAL A 273 -4.62 53.45 2.78
CA VAL A 273 -3.97 52.40 3.60
C VAL A 273 -4.78 51.11 3.62
N ALA A 274 -6.11 51.17 3.67
CA ALA A 274 -6.96 49.98 3.59
C ALA A 274 -6.82 49.29 2.24
N LEU A 275 -6.82 50.02 1.13
CA LEU A 275 -6.58 49.50 -0.21
C LEU A 275 -5.21 48.83 -0.33
N TYR A 276 -4.14 49.46 0.24
CA TYR A 276 -2.80 48.85 0.30
C TYR A 276 -2.83 47.48 1.02
N ASN A 277 -3.51 47.38 2.16
CA ASN A 277 -3.62 46.12 2.91
C ASN A 277 -4.38 45.02 2.11
N TYR A 278 -5.49 45.35 1.44
CA TYR A 278 -6.21 44.45 0.59
C TYR A 278 -5.35 43.91 -0.57
N MET A 279 -4.59 44.82 -1.23
CA MET A 279 -3.68 44.44 -2.32
C MET A 279 -2.63 43.41 -1.84
N SER A 280 -2.04 43.67 -0.66
CA SER A 280 -1.05 42.75 -0.06
C SER A 280 -1.63 41.38 0.32
N GLN A 281 -2.87 41.32 0.82
CA GLN A 281 -3.55 40.09 1.15
C GLN A 281 -3.80 39.19 -0.09
N ILE A 282 -4.16 39.78 -1.22
CA ILE A 282 -4.43 39.06 -2.48
C ILE A 282 -3.23 38.23 -2.91
N LEU A 283 -2.01 38.79 -2.85
CA LEU A 283 -0.79 38.08 -3.22
C LEU A 283 -0.62 36.79 -2.41
N VAL A 284 -0.74 36.91 -1.08
CA VAL A 284 -0.56 35.77 -0.17
C VAL A 284 -1.60 34.66 -0.44
N GLU A 285 -2.86 35.06 -0.65
CA GLU A 285 -3.94 34.10 -0.89
C GLU A 285 -3.86 33.44 -2.27
N LEU A 286 -3.40 34.14 -3.31
CA LEU A 286 -3.17 33.51 -4.63
C LEU A 286 -2.06 32.44 -4.58
N ILE A 287 -0.98 32.68 -3.84
CA ILE A 287 0.09 31.68 -3.64
C ILE A 287 -0.44 30.47 -2.87
N LYS A 288 -1.24 30.69 -1.80
CA LYS A 288 -1.90 29.59 -1.06
C LYS A 288 -2.83 28.78 -1.94
N LEU A 289 -3.61 29.44 -2.80
CA LEU A 289 -4.53 28.78 -3.73
C LEU A 289 -3.78 27.91 -4.75
N ALA A 290 -2.64 28.40 -5.29
CA ALA A 290 -1.82 27.60 -6.20
C ALA A 290 -1.27 26.33 -5.52
N ASN A 291 -0.75 26.43 -4.29
CA ASN A 291 -0.28 25.29 -3.52
C ASN A 291 -1.41 24.30 -3.18
N LEU A 292 -2.61 24.81 -2.89
CA LEU A 292 -3.80 23.99 -2.67
C LEU A 292 -4.12 23.15 -3.91
N ILE A 293 -4.14 23.75 -5.10
CA ILE A 293 -4.44 23.05 -6.36
C ILE A 293 -3.44 21.92 -6.59
N ILE A 294 -2.14 22.16 -6.38
CA ILE A 294 -1.10 21.11 -6.50
C ILE A 294 -1.38 19.94 -5.55
N THR A 295 -1.66 20.24 -4.29
CA THR A 295 -1.89 19.20 -3.27
C THR A 295 -3.17 18.42 -3.54
N VAL A 296 -4.24 19.10 -3.92
CA VAL A 296 -5.52 18.47 -4.29
C VAL A 296 -5.36 17.56 -5.51
N THR A 297 -4.61 17.99 -6.53
CA THR A 297 -4.33 17.17 -7.71
C THR A 297 -3.60 15.87 -7.35
N LYS A 298 -2.58 15.94 -6.48
CA LYS A 298 -1.89 14.75 -5.96
C LYS A 298 -2.83 13.85 -5.18
N SER A 299 -3.70 14.41 -4.36
CA SER A 299 -4.68 13.66 -3.56
C SER A 299 -5.71 12.95 -4.44
N PHE A 300 -6.16 13.57 -5.54
CA PHE A 300 -7.03 12.92 -6.51
C PHE A 300 -6.38 11.71 -7.17
N ALA A 301 -5.11 11.83 -7.55
CA ALA A 301 -4.34 10.72 -8.13
C ALA A 301 -4.20 9.55 -7.13
N SER A 302 -3.87 9.84 -5.86
CA SER A 302 -3.80 8.82 -4.80
C SER A 302 -5.17 8.18 -4.54
N ALA A 303 -6.24 8.97 -4.52
CA ALA A 303 -7.61 8.47 -4.37
C ALA A 303 -8.05 7.55 -5.52
N ALA A 304 -7.62 7.83 -6.76
CA ALA A 304 -7.89 6.94 -7.89
C ALA A 304 -7.23 5.57 -7.68
N ARG A 305 -5.94 5.54 -7.31
CA ARG A 305 -5.21 4.29 -7.04
C ARG A 305 -5.80 3.48 -5.89
N ILE A 306 -6.29 4.14 -4.83
CA ILE A 306 -6.99 3.47 -3.72
C ILE A 306 -8.31 2.88 -4.22
N ARG A 307 -9.08 3.65 -4.98
CA ARG A 307 -10.34 3.18 -5.57
C ARG A 307 -10.11 1.93 -6.42
N ASP A 308 -9.07 1.93 -7.25
CA ASP A 308 -8.77 0.80 -8.14
C ASP A 308 -8.53 -0.50 -7.34
N VAL A 309 -7.93 -0.42 -6.13
CA VAL A 309 -7.80 -1.57 -5.23
C VAL A 309 -9.14 -1.96 -4.58
N LEU A 310 -9.94 -0.99 -4.15
CA LEU A 310 -11.25 -1.25 -3.54
C LEU A 310 -12.27 -1.84 -4.54
N GLU A 311 -12.10 -1.56 -5.82
CA GLU A 311 -12.96 -2.03 -6.91
C GLU A 311 -12.48 -3.37 -7.53
N LEU A 312 -11.37 -3.95 -7.04
CA LEU A 312 -10.97 -5.28 -7.48
C LEU A 312 -12.10 -6.28 -7.19
N ASP A 313 -12.44 -7.06 -8.20
CA ASP A 313 -13.43 -8.11 -8.02
C ASP A 313 -12.83 -9.26 -7.20
N THR A 314 -13.39 -9.48 -6.02
CA THR A 314 -13.03 -10.57 -5.11
C THR A 314 -14.02 -11.72 -5.16
N ASN A 315 -15.00 -11.67 -6.09
CA ASN A 315 -16.01 -12.70 -6.17
C ASN A 315 -15.37 -14.02 -6.59
N THR A 316 -15.25 -14.92 -5.63
CA THR A 316 -14.92 -16.31 -5.88
C THR A 316 -16.16 -16.96 -6.48
N VAL A 317 -16.03 -17.53 -7.67
CA VAL A 317 -17.15 -18.24 -8.31
C VAL A 317 -17.40 -19.53 -7.54
N TYR A 318 -18.53 -19.61 -6.88
CA TYR A 318 -18.96 -20.84 -6.20
C TYR A 318 -19.89 -21.64 -7.12
N SER A 319 -19.73 -22.96 -7.10
CA SER A 319 -20.65 -23.90 -7.75
C SER A 319 -21.69 -24.38 -6.74
N ASP A 320 -22.94 -24.43 -7.15
CA ASP A 320 -24.03 -25.01 -6.32
C ASP A 320 -24.00 -26.54 -6.26
N ASP A 321 -23.12 -27.19 -7.03
CA ASP A 321 -23.00 -28.62 -7.11
C ASP A 321 -22.31 -29.21 -5.88
N LYS A 322 -23.10 -29.55 -4.86
CA LYS A 322 -22.66 -30.19 -3.62
C LYS A 322 -22.64 -31.72 -3.66
N LYS A 323 -22.78 -32.33 -4.84
CA LYS A 323 -22.79 -33.81 -4.97
C LYS A 323 -21.40 -34.36 -4.67
N ILE A 324 -21.40 -35.50 -4.00
CA ILE A 324 -20.22 -36.35 -3.80
C ILE A 324 -20.19 -37.38 -4.93
N TYR A 325 -19.13 -37.36 -5.74
CA TYR A 325 -19.01 -38.20 -6.94
C TYR A 325 -18.22 -39.49 -6.71
N ASN A 326 -17.30 -39.47 -5.75
CA ASN A 326 -16.44 -40.60 -5.41
C ASN A 326 -15.93 -40.49 -3.97
N THR A 327 -15.07 -41.43 -3.54
CA THR A 327 -14.49 -41.50 -2.19
C THR A 327 -13.01 -41.12 -2.16
N HIS A 328 -12.44 -40.62 -3.28
CA HIS A 328 -11.03 -40.21 -3.31
C HIS A 328 -10.82 -38.99 -2.46
N ALA A 329 -9.69 -38.93 -1.76
CA ALA A 329 -9.32 -37.76 -0.99
C ALA A 329 -9.07 -36.53 -1.91
N VAL A 330 -8.39 -36.74 -3.03
CA VAL A 330 -8.17 -35.72 -4.06
C VAL A 330 -8.29 -36.34 -5.46
N GLU A 331 -9.00 -35.66 -6.35
CA GLU A 331 -9.09 -36.03 -7.77
C GLU A 331 -8.86 -34.84 -8.65
N PHE A 332 -8.01 -34.97 -9.65
CA PHE A 332 -7.82 -34.04 -10.76
C PHE A 332 -8.34 -34.71 -12.04
N ASP A 333 -9.26 -34.07 -12.75
CA ASP A 333 -9.83 -34.52 -14.01
C ASP A 333 -9.55 -33.49 -15.09
N ARG A 334 -8.54 -33.74 -15.93
CA ARG A 334 -8.10 -32.93 -17.08
C ARG A 334 -7.90 -31.47 -16.73
N VAL A 335 -7.20 -31.20 -15.64
CA VAL A 335 -6.99 -29.85 -15.09
C VAL A 335 -5.87 -29.14 -15.84
N SER A 336 -6.17 -27.94 -16.34
CA SER A 336 -5.15 -26.99 -16.83
C SER A 336 -5.24 -25.67 -16.06
N MET A 337 -4.10 -24.98 -15.95
CA MET A 337 -4.01 -23.71 -15.21
C MET A 337 -2.97 -22.78 -15.81
N HIS A 338 -3.35 -21.53 -16.02
CA HIS A 338 -2.46 -20.41 -16.36
C HIS A 338 -2.66 -19.24 -15.38
N TYR A 339 -1.58 -18.53 -15.06
CA TYR A 339 -1.62 -17.42 -14.09
C TYR A 339 -2.22 -16.12 -14.67
N ASN A 340 -2.10 -15.91 -15.99
CA ASN A 340 -2.63 -14.75 -16.68
C ASN A 340 -3.26 -15.19 -18.00
N GLU A 341 -4.30 -14.51 -18.45
CA GLU A 341 -4.89 -14.72 -19.78
C GLU A 341 -3.82 -14.55 -20.87
N GLY A 342 -3.71 -15.54 -21.76
CA GLY A 342 -2.72 -15.57 -22.86
C GLY A 342 -1.29 -15.98 -22.45
N ALA A 343 -1.05 -16.30 -21.18
CA ALA A 343 0.22 -16.91 -20.77
C ALA A 343 0.25 -18.41 -21.10
N LYS A 344 1.46 -18.97 -21.22
CA LYS A 344 1.63 -20.42 -21.32
C LYS A 344 1.04 -21.10 -20.09
N ASP A 345 0.40 -22.25 -20.28
CA ASP A 345 -0.13 -23.05 -19.19
C ASP A 345 0.98 -23.49 -18.23
N ALA A 346 0.77 -23.24 -16.94
CA ALA A 346 1.63 -23.71 -15.87
C ALA A 346 1.36 -25.19 -15.55
N LEU A 347 0.12 -25.65 -15.84
CA LEU A 347 -0.29 -27.04 -15.81
C LEU A 347 -1.17 -27.33 -17.02
N GLU A 348 -0.94 -28.46 -17.69
CA GLU A 348 -1.64 -28.87 -18.90
C GLU A 348 -2.20 -30.28 -18.75
N ASN A 349 -3.54 -30.38 -18.82
CA ASN A 349 -4.30 -31.64 -18.86
C ASN A 349 -3.91 -32.68 -17.77
N ILE A 350 -3.79 -32.24 -16.53
CA ILE A 350 -3.40 -33.07 -15.38
C ILE A 350 -4.58 -33.91 -14.92
N SER A 351 -4.37 -35.26 -14.83
CA SER A 351 -5.36 -36.18 -14.29
C SER A 351 -4.68 -37.19 -13.37
N PHE A 352 -5.15 -37.27 -12.13
CA PHE A 352 -4.75 -38.30 -11.15
C PHE A 352 -5.76 -38.38 -10.01
N THR A 353 -5.66 -39.45 -9.21
CA THR A 353 -6.42 -39.66 -7.98
C THR A 353 -5.50 -39.96 -6.82
N ALA A 354 -5.87 -39.50 -5.62
CA ALA A 354 -5.22 -39.82 -4.34
C ALA A 354 -6.26 -40.40 -3.39
N GLU A 355 -5.94 -41.54 -2.78
CA GLU A 355 -6.81 -42.19 -1.83
C GLU A 355 -6.66 -41.61 -0.41
N PRO A 356 -7.69 -41.76 0.46
CA PRO A 356 -7.57 -41.34 1.85
C PRO A 356 -6.41 -42.05 2.58
N GLY A 357 -5.56 -41.27 3.22
CA GLY A 357 -4.38 -41.76 3.96
C GLY A 357 -3.16 -42.09 3.11
N GLU A 358 -3.22 -41.91 1.77
CA GLU A 358 -2.12 -42.15 0.84
C GLU A 358 -1.05 -41.03 0.92
N ILE A 359 0.21 -41.39 0.79
CA ILE A 359 1.34 -40.44 0.70
C ILE A 359 1.70 -40.25 -0.77
N ILE A 360 1.46 -39.04 -1.28
CA ILE A 360 1.70 -38.66 -2.66
C ILE A 360 2.98 -37.84 -2.76
N GLY A 361 3.97 -38.33 -3.48
CA GLY A 361 5.16 -37.56 -3.85
C GLY A 361 4.91 -36.73 -5.11
N VAL A 362 5.40 -35.50 -5.15
CA VAL A 362 5.37 -34.64 -6.36
C VAL A 362 6.78 -34.21 -6.69
N ILE A 363 7.31 -34.63 -7.85
CA ILE A 363 8.69 -34.38 -8.29
C ILE A 363 8.72 -33.78 -9.70
N GLY A 364 9.81 -33.11 -10.02
CA GLY A 364 10.06 -32.49 -11.33
C GLY A 364 11.09 -31.38 -11.23
N GLY A 365 11.53 -30.86 -12.35
CA GLY A 365 12.48 -29.74 -12.44
C GLY A 365 11.93 -28.44 -11.82
N THR A 366 12.78 -27.44 -11.66
CA THR A 366 12.36 -26.09 -11.28
C THR A 366 11.43 -25.52 -12.37
N GLY A 367 10.28 -24.97 -11.98
CA GLY A 367 9.29 -24.44 -12.94
C GLY A 367 8.38 -25.51 -13.58
N SER A 368 8.45 -26.79 -13.20
CA SER A 368 7.60 -27.84 -13.77
C SER A 368 6.12 -27.82 -13.32
N GLY A 369 5.71 -26.87 -12.44
CA GLY A 369 4.32 -26.73 -12.00
C GLY A 369 3.99 -27.37 -10.64
N LYS A 370 4.96 -27.92 -9.89
CA LYS A 370 4.71 -28.63 -8.61
C LYS A 370 3.94 -27.81 -7.58
N THR A 371 4.41 -26.62 -7.24
CA THR A 371 3.75 -25.71 -6.30
C THR A 371 2.38 -25.27 -6.81
N THR A 372 2.25 -25.08 -8.13
CA THR A 372 0.97 -24.76 -8.78
C THR A 372 -0.04 -25.88 -8.57
N LEU A 373 0.37 -27.14 -8.83
CA LEU A 373 -0.49 -28.32 -8.69
C LEU A 373 -1.04 -28.42 -7.25
N VAL A 374 -0.17 -28.39 -6.26
CA VAL A 374 -0.61 -28.53 -4.86
C VAL A 374 -1.35 -27.27 -4.36
N GLY A 375 -1.09 -26.10 -4.93
CA GLY A 375 -1.79 -24.84 -4.61
C GLY A 375 -3.25 -24.79 -5.12
N LEU A 376 -3.61 -25.62 -6.09
CA LEU A 376 -4.99 -25.76 -6.57
C LEU A 376 -5.89 -26.53 -5.58
N ILE A 377 -5.34 -27.45 -4.78
CA ILE A 377 -6.11 -28.27 -3.83
C ILE A 377 -6.80 -27.39 -2.76
N PRO A 378 -6.11 -26.46 -2.05
CA PRO A 378 -6.71 -25.54 -1.09
C PRO A 378 -7.37 -24.34 -1.77
N ARG A 379 -7.46 -24.34 -3.11
CA ARG A 379 -8.00 -23.25 -3.92
C ARG A 379 -7.31 -21.92 -3.65
N PHE A 380 -5.97 -21.89 -3.69
CA PHE A 380 -5.20 -20.66 -3.74
C PHE A 380 -5.33 -19.98 -5.10
N TYR A 381 -5.46 -20.80 -6.14
CA TYR A 381 -5.77 -20.41 -7.52
C TYR A 381 -6.93 -21.26 -8.02
N ASP A 382 -7.69 -20.74 -8.96
CA ASP A 382 -8.72 -21.48 -9.67
C ASP A 382 -8.13 -22.16 -10.91
N ALA A 383 -8.58 -23.36 -11.24
CA ALA A 383 -8.23 -24.04 -12.48
C ALA A 383 -8.80 -23.28 -13.68
N SER A 384 -8.05 -23.18 -14.78
CA SER A 384 -8.51 -22.57 -16.02
C SER A 384 -9.46 -23.49 -16.79
N SER A 385 -9.26 -24.81 -16.67
CA SER A 385 -10.15 -25.85 -17.22
C SER A 385 -10.02 -27.14 -16.42
N GLY A 386 -10.96 -28.07 -16.61
CA GLY A 386 -11.02 -29.32 -15.85
C GLY A 386 -11.74 -29.20 -14.51
N THR A 387 -11.65 -30.23 -13.69
CA THR A 387 -12.34 -30.31 -12.40
C THR A 387 -11.41 -30.86 -11.32
N ILE A 388 -11.41 -30.22 -10.15
CA ILE A 388 -10.69 -30.69 -8.96
C ILE A 388 -11.73 -31.06 -7.90
N ARG A 389 -11.59 -32.25 -7.30
CA ARG A 389 -12.46 -32.70 -6.22
C ARG A 389 -11.64 -33.01 -4.98
N VAL A 390 -12.19 -32.65 -3.82
CA VAL A 390 -11.67 -32.99 -2.48
C VAL A 390 -12.79 -33.76 -1.74
N ASP A 391 -12.50 -34.92 -1.16
CA ASP A 391 -13.49 -35.82 -0.57
C ASP A 391 -14.67 -36.05 -1.54
N GLY A 392 -14.39 -36.27 -2.82
CA GLY A 392 -15.37 -36.49 -3.88
C GLY A 392 -16.23 -35.31 -4.28
N ARG A 393 -16.08 -34.14 -3.66
CA ARG A 393 -16.84 -32.91 -3.93
C ARG A 393 -15.98 -31.89 -4.66
N ASN A 394 -16.54 -31.17 -5.64
CA ASN A 394 -15.84 -30.13 -6.39
C ASN A 394 -15.35 -29.02 -5.44
N VAL A 395 -14.07 -28.62 -5.56
CA VAL A 395 -13.45 -27.55 -4.73
C VAL A 395 -14.19 -26.21 -4.87
N ASN A 396 -14.82 -25.95 -6.01
CA ASN A 396 -15.60 -24.74 -6.25
C ASN A 396 -16.95 -24.73 -5.49
N SER A 397 -17.39 -25.83 -4.92
CA SER A 397 -18.62 -25.92 -4.15
C SER A 397 -18.43 -25.83 -2.64
N TYR A 398 -17.18 -25.78 -2.18
CA TYR A 398 -16.83 -25.49 -0.79
C TYR A 398 -16.77 -24.00 -0.53
N SER A 399 -17.09 -23.56 0.70
CA SER A 399 -16.58 -22.28 1.18
C SER A 399 -15.06 -22.37 1.36
N LEU A 400 -14.34 -21.26 1.20
CA LEU A 400 -12.88 -21.27 1.40
C LEU A 400 -12.48 -21.68 2.83
N GLU A 401 -13.30 -21.37 3.82
CA GLU A 401 -13.10 -21.76 5.21
C GLU A 401 -13.22 -23.29 5.35
N GLU A 402 -14.35 -23.88 4.89
CA GLU A 402 -14.58 -25.32 4.94
C GLU A 402 -13.48 -26.12 4.23
N LEU A 403 -13.03 -25.66 3.05
CA LEU A 403 -11.97 -26.33 2.30
C LEU A 403 -10.62 -26.25 3.03
N ARG A 404 -10.27 -25.09 3.57
CA ARG A 404 -8.98 -24.85 4.22
C ARG A 404 -8.90 -25.38 5.66
N GLU A 405 -10.03 -25.71 6.29
CA GLU A 405 -10.06 -26.53 7.51
C GLU A 405 -9.69 -27.99 7.23
N LYS A 406 -10.05 -28.51 6.03
CA LYS A 406 -9.71 -29.88 5.62
C LYS A 406 -8.29 -29.99 5.06
N VAL A 407 -7.81 -28.95 4.35
CA VAL A 407 -6.54 -28.95 3.60
C VAL A 407 -5.57 -27.96 4.23
N HIS A 408 -4.57 -28.46 4.94
CA HIS A 408 -3.51 -27.61 5.48
C HIS A 408 -2.27 -27.64 4.61
N VAL A 409 -1.64 -26.47 4.46
CA VAL A 409 -0.46 -26.28 3.60
C VAL A 409 0.71 -25.74 4.40
N VAL A 410 1.83 -26.41 4.30
CA VAL A 410 3.13 -25.89 4.73
C VAL A 410 3.85 -25.34 3.51
N LEU A 411 3.92 -24.02 3.40
CA LEU A 411 4.52 -23.35 2.26
C LEU A 411 6.05 -23.52 2.26
N GLN A 412 6.65 -23.47 1.07
CA GLN A 412 8.10 -23.54 0.86
C GLN A 412 8.86 -22.52 1.75
N ARG A 413 8.38 -21.28 1.83
CA ARG A 413 8.92 -20.28 2.75
C ARG A 413 8.15 -20.29 4.06
N ALA A 414 8.78 -20.80 5.12
CA ALA A 414 8.21 -20.78 6.46
C ALA A 414 8.10 -19.36 7.01
N VAL A 415 6.88 -18.88 7.22
CA VAL A 415 6.59 -17.57 7.83
C VAL A 415 5.96 -17.77 9.19
N LEU A 416 6.60 -17.20 10.22
CA LEU A 416 6.08 -17.14 11.59
C LEU A 416 5.79 -15.69 11.97
N PHE A 417 4.69 -15.50 12.68
CA PHE A 417 4.29 -14.18 13.16
C PHE A 417 4.98 -13.83 14.48
N ARG A 418 5.23 -12.54 14.68
CA ARG A 418 5.74 -12.03 15.95
C ARG A 418 4.72 -12.31 17.06
N GLY A 419 5.18 -12.91 18.17
CA GLY A 419 4.33 -13.28 19.29
C GLY A 419 4.93 -14.47 20.03
N THR A 420 4.07 -15.31 20.64
CA THR A 420 4.46 -16.59 21.24
C THR A 420 4.34 -17.74 20.25
N LEU A 421 4.94 -18.88 20.57
CA LEU A 421 4.71 -20.10 19.79
C LEU A 421 3.23 -20.52 19.85
N ARG A 422 2.62 -20.45 21.04
CA ARG A 422 1.19 -20.69 21.25
C ARG A 422 0.33 -19.91 20.25
N GLU A 423 0.51 -18.60 20.16
CA GLU A 423 -0.22 -17.74 19.21
C GLU A 423 -0.02 -18.17 17.75
N ASN A 424 1.19 -18.61 17.39
CA ASN A 424 1.46 -19.12 16.05
C ASN A 424 0.79 -20.48 15.76
N LEU A 425 0.70 -21.37 16.76
CA LEU A 425 0.06 -22.67 16.62
C LEU A 425 -1.48 -22.55 16.52
N LEU A 426 -2.07 -21.60 17.22
CA LEU A 426 -3.51 -21.31 17.19
C LEU A 426 -4.03 -20.89 15.80
N TRP A 427 -3.14 -20.50 14.86
CA TRP A 427 -3.53 -20.31 13.47
C TRP A 427 -3.96 -21.62 12.78
N GLY A 428 -3.44 -22.78 13.23
CA GLY A 428 -3.87 -24.09 12.73
C GLY A 428 -5.23 -24.51 13.29
N ASN A 429 -5.48 -24.24 14.58
CA ASN A 429 -6.78 -24.47 15.22
C ASN A 429 -6.92 -23.50 16.39
N LYS A 430 -7.90 -22.58 16.31
CA LYS A 430 -8.15 -21.55 17.33
C LYS A 430 -8.55 -22.12 18.71
N ASN A 431 -9.09 -23.33 18.73
CA ASN A 431 -9.60 -24.01 19.91
C ASN A 431 -8.65 -25.09 20.46
N ALA A 432 -7.43 -25.19 19.89
CA ALA A 432 -6.48 -26.23 20.31
C ALA A 432 -6.05 -26.05 21.77
N ASN A 433 -6.02 -27.15 22.51
CA ASN A 433 -5.52 -27.19 23.87
C ASN A 433 -3.99 -27.40 23.90
N ASP A 434 -3.38 -27.28 25.08
CA ASP A 434 -1.93 -27.40 25.25
C ASP A 434 -1.40 -28.80 24.88
N GLU A 435 -2.18 -29.84 25.14
CA GLU A 435 -1.81 -31.23 24.82
C GLU A 435 -1.75 -31.45 23.31
N GLU A 436 -2.74 -30.94 22.56
CA GLU A 436 -2.77 -30.99 21.10
C GLU A 436 -1.61 -30.22 20.48
N MET A 437 -1.30 -29.01 21.01
CA MET A 437 -0.16 -28.22 20.56
C MET A 437 1.17 -28.94 20.81
N GLN A 438 1.34 -29.54 22.01
CA GLN A 438 2.55 -30.29 22.35
C GLN A 438 2.70 -31.55 21.48
N ALA A 439 1.59 -32.26 21.23
CA ALA A 439 1.58 -33.42 20.33
C ALA A 439 2.00 -33.04 18.91
N ALA A 440 1.48 -31.94 18.38
CA ALA A 440 1.86 -31.41 17.08
C ALA A 440 3.33 -30.97 17.01
N VAL A 441 3.84 -30.30 18.06
CA VAL A 441 5.25 -29.92 18.19
C VAL A 441 6.15 -31.15 18.22
N LYS A 442 5.74 -32.21 18.92
CA LYS A 442 6.45 -33.48 18.98
C LYS A 442 6.44 -34.20 17.62
N ALA A 443 5.30 -34.29 16.97
CA ALA A 443 5.17 -34.88 15.63
C ALA A 443 6.03 -34.16 14.59
N ALA A 444 6.12 -32.83 14.67
CA ALA A 444 6.98 -32.00 13.82
C ALA A 444 8.48 -32.05 14.21
N GLN A 445 8.89 -32.93 15.12
CA GLN A 445 10.27 -33.08 15.60
C GLN A 445 10.85 -31.77 16.17
N ALA A 446 10.00 -30.94 16.82
CA ALA A 446 10.39 -29.63 17.34
C ALA A 446 10.50 -29.58 18.87
N ALA A 447 10.15 -30.66 19.58
CA ALA A 447 10.00 -30.68 21.03
C ALA A 447 11.28 -30.25 21.78
N ASP A 448 12.45 -30.75 21.40
CA ASP A 448 13.71 -30.52 22.11
C ASP A 448 14.07 -29.04 22.18
N PHE A 449 14.09 -28.36 21.02
CA PHE A 449 14.46 -26.95 21.00
C PHE A 449 13.33 -26.03 21.50
N VAL A 450 12.08 -26.43 21.37
CA VAL A 450 10.94 -25.69 21.94
C VAL A 450 11.01 -25.71 23.46
N GLN A 451 11.26 -26.87 24.06
CA GLN A 451 11.38 -27.01 25.51
C GLN A 451 12.57 -26.23 26.06
N SER A 452 13.72 -26.25 25.37
CA SER A 452 14.91 -25.49 25.76
C SER A 452 14.74 -23.96 25.67
N LYS A 453 13.75 -23.48 24.91
CA LYS A 453 13.50 -22.04 24.69
C LYS A 453 12.26 -21.49 25.41
N GLY A 454 11.67 -22.26 26.33
CA GLY A 454 10.52 -21.80 27.13
C GLY A 454 9.16 -22.39 26.73
N GLY A 455 9.15 -23.51 26.00
CA GLY A 455 7.93 -24.24 25.66
C GLY A 455 7.00 -23.46 24.71
N LEU A 456 5.69 -23.59 24.90
CA LEU A 456 4.68 -22.92 24.09
C LEU A 456 4.71 -21.38 24.20
N ASP A 457 5.26 -20.86 25.29
CA ASP A 457 5.33 -19.41 25.54
C ASP A 457 6.64 -18.78 25.03
N MET A 458 7.49 -19.55 24.35
CA MET A 458 8.71 -19.02 23.70
C MET A 458 8.36 -17.87 22.75
N LYS A 459 9.16 -16.81 22.81
CA LYS A 459 8.97 -15.62 21.98
C LYS A 459 9.55 -15.83 20.58
N ILE A 460 8.74 -15.53 19.59
CA ILE A 460 9.09 -15.51 18.16
C ILE A 460 9.15 -14.06 17.69
N THR A 461 10.29 -13.66 17.09
CA THR A 461 10.43 -12.34 16.49
C THR A 461 9.76 -12.29 15.11
N ALA A 462 9.61 -11.09 14.53
CA ALA A 462 9.06 -10.95 13.18
C ALA A 462 9.76 -11.89 12.19
N GLU A 463 8.99 -12.64 11.40
CA GLU A 463 9.46 -13.65 10.45
C GLU A 463 10.28 -14.81 11.09
N GLY A 464 10.27 -14.95 12.41
CA GLY A 464 11.03 -15.98 13.12
C GLY A 464 12.56 -15.83 12.99
N ARG A 465 13.08 -14.60 12.92
CA ARG A 465 14.52 -14.33 12.71
C ARG A 465 15.42 -14.85 13.82
N ASN A 466 14.88 -15.11 15.01
CA ASN A 466 15.58 -15.73 16.15
C ASN A 466 15.66 -17.27 16.06
N LEU A 467 15.22 -17.85 14.95
CA LEU A 467 15.21 -19.29 14.70
C LEU A 467 16.01 -19.65 13.44
N SER A 468 16.61 -20.85 13.41
CA SER A 468 17.21 -21.38 12.21
C SER A 468 16.16 -21.71 11.13
N GLY A 469 16.58 -21.89 9.87
CA GLY A 469 15.66 -22.27 8.78
C GLY A 469 14.89 -23.55 9.09
N GLY A 470 15.56 -24.61 9.52
CA GLY A 470 14.93 -25.88 9.90
C GLY A 470 14.02 -25.76 11.14
N GLN A 471 14.37 -24.90 12.12
CA GLN A 471 13.47 -24.64 13.26
C GLN A 471 12.19 -23.96 12.82
N ARG A 472 12.27 -22.92 11.97
CA ARG A 472 11.06 -22.26 11.41
C ARG A 472 10.20 -23.24 10.64
N GLN A 473 10.81 -24.10 9.83
CA GLN A 473 10.09 -25.09 9.02
C GLN A 473 9.34 -26.07 9.91
N ARG A 474 10.01 -26.66 10.92
CA ARG A 474 9.37 -27.59 11.89
C ARG A 474 8.21 -26.94 12.63
N LEU A 475 8.32 -25.67 13.04
CA LEU A 475 7.21 -24.97 13.67
C LEU A 475 6.05 -24.68 12.71
N SER A 476 6.34 -24.45 11.43
CA SER A 476 5.29 -24.30 10.40
C SER A 476 4.57 -25.62 10.16
N ILE A 477 5.30 -26.75 10.20
CA ILE A 477 4.69 -28.10 10.14
C ILE A 477 3.85 -28.35 11.39
N ALA A 478 4.36 -28.02 12.60
CA ALA A 478 3.58 -28.16 13.84
C ALA A 478 2.27 -27.37 13.77
N ARG A 479 2.31 -26.12 13.27
CA ARG A 479 1.12 -25.29 13.07
C ARG A 479 0.09 -25.95 12.15
N ALA A 480 0.53 -26.57 11.06
CA ALA A 480 -0.38 -27.28 10.15
C ALA A 480 -0.97 -28.55 10.81
N LEU A 481 -0.21 -29.25 11.65
CA LEU A 481 -0.66 -30.45 12.33
C LEU A 481 -1.65 -30.21 13.47
N VAL A 482 -1.58 -29.06 14.15
CA VAL A 482 -2.53 -28.71 15.24
C VAL A 482 -3.98 -28.72 14.76
N GLY A 483 -4.24 -28.41 13.51
CA GLY A 483 -5.60 -28.43 12.94
C GLY A 483 -6.13 -29.81 12.59
N ASN A 484 -5.32 -30.85 12.75
CA ASN A 484 -5.71 -32.24 12.46
C ASN A 484 -6.34 -32.40 11.05
N PRO A 485 -5.67 -31.96 9.96
CA PRO A 485 -6.24 -31.88 8.63
C PRO A 485 -6.50 -33.28 8.03
N ALA A 486 -7.49 -33.38 7.13
CA ALA A 486 -7.70 -34.56 6.31
C ALA A 486 -6.62 -34.67 5.21
N ILE A 487 -6.16 -33.53 4.69
CA ILE A 487 -5.11 -33.45 3.66
C ILE A 487 -4.02 -32.50 4.15
N LEU A 488 -2.78 -32.95 4.14
CA LEU A 488 -1.60 -32.17 4.49
C LEU A 488 -0.69 -32.01 3.27
N ILE A 489 -0.38 -30.78 2.92
CA ILE A 489 0.52 -30.45 1.81
C ILE A 489 1.82 -29.91 2.39
N LEU A 490 2.93 -30.53 2.03
CA LEU A 490 4.29 -30.15 2.39
C LEU A 490 5.03 -29.67 1.13
N ASP A 491 4.97 -28.37 0.82
CA ASP A 491 5.59 -27.79 -0.37
C ASP A 491 7.06 -27.47 -0.11
N ASP A 492 7.96 -28.32 -0.62
CA ASP A 492 9.42 -28.29 -0.45
C ASP A 492 9.88 -28.03 1.00
N SER A 493 9.04 -28.44 1.94
CA SER A 493 9.20 -28.11 3.37
C SER A 493 10.26 -28.97 4.06
N ALA A 494 10.71 -30.04 3.44
CA ALA A 494 11.79 -30.92 3.95
C ALA A 494 13.18 -30.43 3.50
N SER A 495 13.30 -29.53 2.53
CA SER A 495 14.60 -29.08 1.99
C SER A 495 15.53 -28.43 3.01
N ALA A 496 14.95 -27.80 4.05
CA ALA A 496 15.69 -27.16 5.14
C ALA A 496 15.98 -28.12 6.33
N LEU A 497 15.55 -29.37 6.26
CA LEU A 497 15.77 -30.39 7.28
C LEU A 497 16.95 -31.27 6.94
N ASP A 498 17.65 -31.76 7.96
CA ASP A 498 18.61 -32.84 7.81
C ASP A 498 17.90 -34.19 7.60
N TYR A 499 18.62 -35.15 7.04
CA TYR A 499 18.06 -36.47 6.68
C TYR A 499 17.46 -37.23 7.86
N VAL A 500 18.05 -37.11 9.07
CA VAL A 500 17.57 -37.80 10.27
C VAL A 500 16.23 -37.22 10.72
N THR A 501 16.15 -35.91 10.79
CA THR A 501 14.93 -35.18 11.16
C THR A 501 13.81 -35.43 10.12
N GLU A 502 14.14 -35.42 8.82
CA GLU A 502 13.15 -35.69 7.76
C GLU A 502 12.60 -37.11 7.87
N LYS A 503 13.47 -38.13 8.10
CA LYS A 503 13.04 -39.51 8.30
C LYS A 503 12.15 -39.67 9.53
N ALA A 504 12.51 -39.04 10.64
CA ALA A 504 11.73 -39.07 11.88
C ALA A 504 10.37 -38.37 11.70
N LEU A 505 10.33 -37.25 10.97
CA LEU A 505 9.09 -36.55 10.62
C LEU A 505 8.15 -37.44 9.81
N ARG A 506 8.65 -38.11 8.76
CA ARG A 506 7.83 -39.04 7.96
C ARG A 506 7.27 -40.19 8.82
N GLY A 507 8.09 -40.77 9.68
CA GLY A 507 7.61 -41.78 10.62
C GLY A 507 6.52 -41.27 11.55
N ALA A 508 6.64 -40.05 12.05
CA ALA A 508 5.64 -39.40 12.88
C ALA A 508 4.33 -39.11 12.11
N LEU A 509 4.42 -38.68 10.86
CA LEU A 509 3.24 -38.42 10.00
C LEU A 509 2.46 -39.71 9.72
N SER A 510 3.15 -40.81 9.39
CA SER A 510 2.51 -42.12 9.17
C SER A 510 1.88 -42.72 10.43
N ALA A 511 2.34 -42.29 11.61
CA ALA A 511 1.82 -42.77 12.91
C ALA A 511 0.68 -41.87 13.45
N LEU A 512 0.26 -40.83 12.74
CA LEU A 512 -0.84 -39.96 13.17
C LEU A 512 -2.17 -40.74 13.22
N PRO A 513 -2.99 -40.55 14.27
CA PRO A 513 -4.24 -41.29 14.44
C PRO A 513 -5.24 -41.15 13.28
N ASN A 514 -5.31 -39.91 12.73
CA ASN A 514 -6.25 -39.56 11.63
C ASN A 514 -5.75 -39.97 10.24
N LYS A 515 -4.50 -40.45 10.11
CA LYS A 515 -3.87 -40.86 8.83
C LYS A 515 -4.21 -39.87 7.68
N PRO A 516 -3.78 -38.63 7.74
CA PRO A 516 -4.09 -37.66 6.68
C PRO A 516 -3.50 -38.10 5.35
N THR A 517 -4.15 -37.74 4.24
CA THR A 517 -3.53 -37.84 2.90
C THR A 517 -2.44 -36.77 2.81
N VAL A 518 -1.19 -37.17 2.50
CA VAL A 518 -0.04 -36.28 2.56
C VAL A 518 0.54 -36.07 1.17
N PHE A 519 0.59 -34.83 0.71
CA PHE A 519 1.33 -34.43 -0.49
C PHE A 519 2.70 -33.91 -0.09
N ILE A 520 3.76 -34.56 -0.57
CA ILE A 520 5.15 -34.16 -0.35
C ILE A 520 5.73 -33.67 -1.68
N VAL A 521 5.92 -32.36 -1.80
CA VAL A 521 6.63 -31.78 -2.93
C VAL A 521 8.11 -31.75 -2.61
N SER A 522 8.93 -32.35 -3.47
CA SER A 522 10.38 -32.34 -3.29
C SER A 522 11.10 -32.42 -4.63
N GLN A 523 12.32 -31.88 -4.68
CA GLN A 523 13.25 -32.07 -5.78
C GLN A 523 14.18 -33.28 -5.54
N ARG A 524 14.15 -33.87 -4.32
CA ARG A 524 14.98 -35.00 -3.93
C ARG A 524 14.20 -36.32 -4.05
N THR A 525 14.68 -37.22 -4.85
CA THR A 525 14.10 -38.56 -5.00
C THR A 525 14.16 -39.38 -3.69
N SER A 526 15.21 -39.14 -2.86
CA SER A 526 15.34 -39.78 -1.54
C SER A 526 14.19 -39.44 -0.58
N SER A 527 13.62 -38.25 -0.69
CA SER A 527 12.47 -37.81 0.13
C SER A 527 11.16 -38.51 -0.26
N LEU A 528 11.07 -38.98 -1.51
CA LEU A 528 9.82 -39.54 -2.09
C LEU A 528 9.84 -41.06 -2.28
N ARG A 529 10.99 -41.71 -2.07
CA ARG A 529 11.16 -43.15 -2.31
C ARG A 529 10.13 -44.03 -1.62
N HIS A 530 9.57 -43.60 -0.51
CA HIS A 530 8.61 -44.33 0.30
C HIS A 530 7.16 -43.80 0.13
N ALA A 531 6.92 -42.94 -0.85
CA ALA A 531 5.57 -42.49 -1.18
C ALA A 531 4.82 -43.65 -1.87
N ASP A 532 3.52 -43.77 -1.56
CA ASP A 532 2.66 -44.79 -2.17
C ASP A 532 2.50 -44.52 -3.67
N LYS A 533 2.50 -43.24 -4.06
CA LYS A 533 2.38 -42.80 -5.44
C LYS A 533 3.26 -41.56 -5.65
N ILE A 534 3.98 -41.47 -6.75
CA ILE A 534 4.79 -40.35 -7.14
C ILE A 534 4.27 -39.77 -8.46
N LEU A 535 4.00 -38.47 -8.48
CA LEU A 535 3.62 -37.70 -9.65
C LEU A 535 4.87 -37.00 -10.20
N VAL A 536 5.24 -37.33 -11.44
CA VAL A 536 6.39 -36.74 -12.12
C VAL A 536 5.89 -35.66 -13.07
N LEU A 537 6.27 -34.40 -12.78
CA LEU A 537 5.90 -33.25 -13.60
C LEU A 537 7.08 -32.78 -14.46
N ASP A 538 6.83 -32.58 -15.73
CA ASP A 538 7.76 -31.91 -16.63
C ASP A 538 7.04 -30.88 -17.50
N ASN A 539 7.57 -29.64 -17.53
CA ASN A 539 7.02 -28.53 -18.32
C ASN A 539 5.49 -28.33 -18.20
N GLY A 540 4.91 -28.58 -17.01
CA GLY A 540 3.48 -28.43 -16.74
C GLY A 540 2.63 -29.69 -17.04
N ALA A 541 3.21 -30.75 -17.61
CA ALA A 541 2.53 -32.01 -17.90
C ALA A 541 2.88 -33.11 -16.86
N LEU A 542 1.93 -34.02 -16.60
CA LEU A 542 2.16 -35.23 -15.81
C LEU A 542 2.74 -36.33 -16.71
N VAL A 543 4.07 -36.52 -16.62
CA VAL A 543 4.81 -37.44 -17.49
C VAL A 543 5.01 -38.83 -16.88
N GLY A 544 4.72 -39.01 -15.58
CA GLY A 544 4.80 -40.29 -14.88
C GLY A 544 3.96 -40.28 -13.61
N CYS A 545 3.34 -41.43 -13.31
CA CYS A 545 2.56 -41.67 -12.11
C CYS A 545 2.72 -43.11 -11.67
N GLY A 546 3.23 -43.36 -10.45
CA GLY A 546 3.46 -44.71 -9.93
C GLY A 546 4.36 -44.77 -8.72
N THR A 547 4.78 -45.96 -8.30
CA THR A 547 5.76 -46.16 -7.23
C THR A 547 7.17 -45.83 -7.70
N HIS A 548 8.09 -45.67 -6.75
CA HIS A 548 9.51 -45.40 -7.03
C HIS A 548 10.12 -46.40 -8.02
N ASP A 549 9.93 -47.69 -7.76
CA ASP A 549 10.53 -48.76 -8.57
C ASP A 549 9.90 -48.82 -9.99
N ALA A 550 8.57 -48.67 -10.08
CA ALA A 550 7.87 -48.65 -11.36
C ALA A 550 8.30 -47.42 -12.22
N LEU A 551 8.55 -46.29 -11.61
CA LEU A 551 8.98 -45.05 -12.32
C LEU A 551 10.43 -45.14 -12.77
N LEU A 552 11.30 -45.83 -12.03
CA LEU A 552 12.67 -46.09 -12.48
C LEU A 552 12.71 -46.92 -13.75
N GLU A 553 11.75 -47.83 -13.92
CA GLU A 553 11.65 -48.69 -15.11
C GLU A 553 10.97 -47.97 -16.29
N ASN A 554 9.87 -47.25 -16.02
CA ASN A 554 8.93 -46.83 -17.07
C ASN A 554 8.94 -45.30 -17.35
N CYS A 555 9.61 -44.47 -16.53
CA CYS A 555 9.64 -43.00 -16.71
C CYS A 555 11.07 -42.51 -16.91
N SER A 556 11.40 -42.07 -18.13
CA SER A 556 12.72 -41.56 -18.47
C SER A 556 13.09 -40.31 -17.68
N VAL A 557 12.13 -39.37 -17.50
CA VAL A 557 12.34 -38.14 -16.73
C VAL A 557 12.64 -38.43 -15.27
N TYR A 558 11.92 -39.37 -14.65
CA TYR A 558 12.19 -39.76 -13.26
C TYR A 558 13.55 -40.42 -13.10
N ARG A 559 13.93 -41.28 -14.04
CA ARG A 559 15.25 -41.94 -14.07
C ARG A 559 16.36 -40.91 -14.22
N GLU A 560 16.23 -39.92 -15.11
CA GLU A 560 17.20 -38.84 -15.29
C GLU A 560 17.38 -38.03 -13.99
N ILE A 561 16.27 -37.67 -13.31
CA ILE A 561 16.32 -36.98 -12.01
C ILE A 561 17.04 -37.85 -10.96
N TYR A 562 16.76 -39.14 -10.92
CA TYR A 562 17.39 -40.09 -10.00
C TYR A 562 18.90 -40.23 -10.28
N ASP A 563 19.27 -40.48 -11.53
CA ASP A 563 20.66 -40.66 -11.95
C ASP A 563 21.51 -39.40 -11.72
N SER A 564 20.92 -38.22 -11.89
CA SER A 564 21.58 -36.95 -11.58
C SER A 564 21.93 -36.81 -10.09
N GLN A 565 21.16 -37.45 -9.19
CA GLN A 565 21.36 -37.39 -7.74
C GLN A 565 22.25 -38.54 -7.19
N PHE A 566 22.28 -39.68 -7.84
CA PHE A 566 22.94 -40.89 -7.35
C PHE A 566 23.97 -41.49 -8.33
N GLY A 567 23.88 -41.23 -9.63
CA GLY A 567 24.69 -41.84 -10.68
C GLY A 567 26.21 -41.65 -10.56
N GLY A 568 26.67 -40.66 -9.78
CA GLY A 568 28.10 -40.49 -9.47
C GLY A 568 28.61 -41.40 -8.35
N LYS A 569 27.74 -42.06 -7.57
CA LYS A 569 28.17 -42.91 -6.45
C LYS A 569 28.26 -44.39 -6.81
N GLU A 570 27.46 -44.88 -7.76
CA GLU A 570 27.54 -46.25 -8.22
C GLU A 570 28.70 -46.47 -9.23
N ALA A 571 29.10 -45.45 -9.98
CA ALA A 571 30.29 -45.50 -10.84
C ALA A 571 31.62 -45.53 -10.07
N ALA A 572 31.65 -45.07 -8.81
CA ALA A 572 32.82 -45.09 -7.94
C ALA A 572 32.88 -46.36 -7.05
N ALA A 573 31.86 -47.20 -7.08
CA ALA A 573 31.81 -48.47 -6.32
C ALA A 573 31.95 -49.71 -7.19
N LYS A 574 32.18 -49.57 -8.50
CA LYS A 574 32.68 -50.61 -9.43
C LYS A 574 34.09 -50.28 -9.83
#